data_b96787385a09ac6c773e487efc76cb93
#
_entry.id   b96787385a09ac6c773e487efc76cb93
#
_cell.length_a   1.000
_cell.length_b   1.000
_cell.length_c   1.000
_cell.angle_alpha   90.00
_cell.angle_beta   90.00
_cell.angle_gamma   90.00
#
_symmetry.space_group_name_H-M   'P 1'
#
loop_
_entity.id
_entity.type
_entity.pdbx_description
1 polymer ?
#
loop_
_entity_poly.entity_id
_entity_poly.type
_entity_poly.pdbx_seq_one_letter_code
_entity_poly.pdbx_strand_id
1 'polypeptide(L)'
;MSERALVIVPTYNERENIRPLIESVLAKDPRIDMLIVDDASPDGTGAIVDEVAATNARVSALHRVGKMGLGTAYLDGFRWALARDYEYVFEMDADFSHNPDHLPEFLRRIEDADLVLGSRYRNGKVTVVNWPMTRLLLSYAANIYARAVTGLQLFDSTGGFKCFRRKVLEAIDLSAVKSNGYAFQIEMSFRAWKKGFRIAEIPIVFVDRTEGESKMSKRIVREAVWMVWRLRWWSITGRV
;
A
#
# COMPACT_ATOMS: atom_id res chain seq x y z
N MET A 1 16.89 -12.95 -13.80
CA MET A 1 16.10 -11.76 -13.44
C MET A 1 16.38 -11.44 -11.99
N SER A 2 16.47 -10.19 -11.62
CA SER A 2 16.67 -9.78 -10.23
C SER A 2 15.49 -10.23 -9.39
N GLU A 3 15.73 -10.80 -8.21
CA GLU A 3 14.65 -11.08 -7.23
C GLU A 3 14.55 -9.98 -6.18
N ARG A 4 15.10 -8.79 -6.47
CA ARG A 4 15.10 -7.68 -5.52
C ARG A 4 13.68 -7.15 -5.29
N ALA A 5 13.41 -6.82 -4.04
CA ALA A 5 12.16 -6.27 -3.58
C ALA A 5 12.37 -4.85 -3.04
N LEU A 6 11.46 -3.95 -3.33
CA LEU A 6 11.43 -2.59 -2.78
C LEU A 6 10.20 -2.42 -1.90
N VAL A 7 10.39 -2.03 -0.65
CA VAL A 7 9.30 -1.61 0.24
C VAL A 7 9.22 -0.08 0.22
N ILE A 8 8.11 0.43 -0.32
CA ILE A 8 7.82 1.87 -0.37
C ILE A 8 7.01 2.25 0.86
N VAL A 9 7.52 3.22 1.60
CA VAL A 9 6.92 3.71 2.84
C VAL A 9 6.73 5.23 2.75
N PRO A 10 5.50 5.72 2.51
CA PRO A 10 5.18 7.13 2.60
C PRO A 10 5.24 7.61 4.05
N THR A 11 5.85 8.77 4.31
CA THR A 11 5.98 9.34 5.65
C THR A 11 5.48 10.79 5.72
N TYR A 12 4.84 11.12 6.83
CA TYR A 12 4.55 12.49 7.25
C TYR A 12 4.41 12.55 8.78
N ASN A 13 5.42 13.07 9.48
CA ASN A 13 5.53 13.09 10.94
C ASN A 13 5.57 11.67 11.54
N GLU A 14 6.58 10.91 11.15
CA GLU A 14 6.80 9.53 11.60
C GLU A 14 8.20 9.36 12.28
N ARG A 15 8.69 10.44 12.88
CA ARG A 15 10.03 10.53 13.50
C ARG A 15 10.34 9.36 14.45
N GLU A 16 9.37 8.99 15.27
CA GLU A 16 9.57 7.95 16.29
C GLU A 16 9.53 6.54 15.70
N ASN A 17 8.77 6.36 14.61
CA ASN A 17 8.55 5.07 13.99
C ASN A 17 9.59 4.71 12.95
N ILE A 18 10.16 5.71 12.23
CA ILE A 18 10.84 5.43 10.96
C ILE A 18 12.12 4.62 11.12
N ARG A 19 12.98 4.91 12.10
CA ARG A 19 14.23 4.17 12.32
C ARG A 19 13.96 2.72 12.74
N PRO A 20 13.14 2.43 13.80
CA PRO A 20 12.78 1.06 14.16
C PRO A 20 12.10 0.29 13.02
N LEU A 21 11.28 0.96 12.19
CA LEU A 21 10.62 0.32 11.06
C LEU A 21 11.64 -0.10 10.00
N ILE A 22 12.59 0.76 9.63
CA ILE A 22 13.66 0.44 8.68
C ILE A 22 14.45 -0.78 9.15
N GLU A 23 14.87 -0.80 10.40
CA GLU A 23 15.61 -1.93 10.98
C GLU A 23 14.79 -3.23 10.93
N SER A 24 13.52 -3.15 11.33
CA SER A 24 12.61 -4.30 11.34
C SER A 24 12.38 -4.85 9.94
N VAL A 25 12.11 -4.02 8.94
CA VAL A 25 11.85 -4.42 7.56
C VAL A 25 13.07 -5.06 6.92
N LEU A 26 14.24 -4.41 7.04
CA LEU A 26 15.49 -4.90 6.43
C LEU A 26 15.99 -6.22 7.03
N ALA A 27 15.60 -6.53 8.27
CA ALA A 27 15.91 -7.79 8.92
C ALA A 27 15.10 -8.98 8.39
N LYS A 28 13.99 -8.77 7.63
CA LYS A 28 13.09 -9.85 7.22
C LYS A 28 13.60 -10.67 6.03
N ASP A 29 14.25 -10.02 5.07
CA ASP A 29 14.80 -10.71 3.89
C ASP A 29 15.97 -9.88 3.29
N PRO A 30 17.09 -10.48 2.92
CA PRO A 30 18.22 -9.75 2.32
C PRO A 30 17.92 -9.15 0.94
N ARG A 31 16.88 -9.61 0.25
CA ARG A 31 16.42 -9.07 -1.05
C ARG A 31 15.69 -7.74 -0.93
N ILE A 32 15.26 -7.35 0.29
CA ILE A 32 14.44 -6.17 0.53
C ILE A 32 15.32 -4.93 0.65
N ASP A 33 15.02 -3.94 -0.17
CA ASP A 33 15.46 -2.56 -0.01
C ASP A 33 14.26 -1.69 0.36
N MET A 34 14.51 -0.49 0.88
CA MET A 34 13.45 0.45 1.27
C MET A 34 13.58 1.77 0.54
N LEU A 35 12.43 2.32 0.14
CA LEU A 35 12.28 3.69 -0.31
C LEU A 35 11.33 4.41 0.64
N ILE A 36 11.84 5.38 1.36
CA ILE A 36 11.03 6.27 2.20
C ILE A 36 10.67 7.49 1.37
N VAL A 37 9.36 7.72 1.21
CA VAL A 37 8.82 8.86 0.46
C VAL A 37 8.32 9.89 1.46
N ASP A 38 9.15 10.88 1.77
CA ASP A 38 8.86 11.88 2.80
C ASP A 38 8.17 13.13 2.25
N ASP A 39 7.00 13.43 2.78
CA ASP A 39 6.15 14.57 2.41
C ASP A 39 6.56 15.89 3.10
N ALA A 40 7.86 16.19 3.16
CA ALA A 40 8.45 17.34 3.86
C ALA A 40 8.02 17.39 5.33
N SER A 41 8.27 16.30 6.06
CA SER A 41 7.93 16.16 7.48
C SER A 41 8.63 17.24 8.35
N PRO A 42 7.88 18.10 9.05
CA PRO A 42 8.46 19.14 9.90
C PRO A 42 9.09 18.64 11.21
N ASP A 43 8.82 17.37 11.60
CA ASP A 43 9.32 16.76 12.82
C ASP A 43 10.76 16.21 12.71
N GLY A 44 11.37 16.29 11.52
CA GLY A 44 12.70 15.78 11.25
C GLY A 44 12.77 14.33 10.78
N THR A 45 11.63 13.70 10.42
CA THR A 45 11.58 12.35 9.83
C THR A 45 12.55 12.22 8.65
N GLY A 46 12.50 13.16 7.68
CA GLY A 46 13.36 13.13 6.50
C GLY A 46 14.85 13.13 6.83
N ALA A 47 15.30 13.93 7.82
CA ALA A 47 16.70 13.98 8.24
C ALA A 47 17.17 12.63 8.83
N ILE A 48 16.31 11.93 9.58
CA ILE A 48 16.62 10.59 10.10
C ILE A 48 16.79 9.59 8.94
N VAL A 49 15.95 9.69 7.91
CA VAL A 49 16.06 8.82 6.74
C VAL A 49 17.37 9.06 5.99
N ASP A 50 17.78 10.33 5.84
CA ASP A 50 19.05 10.71 5.19
C ASP A 50 20.26 10.15 5.96
N GLU A 51 20.25 10.24 7.31
CA GLU A 51 21.29 9.65 8.15
C GLU A 51 21.43 8.13 7.93
N VAL A 52 20.29 7.41 7.88
CA VAL A 52 20.29 5.97 7.67
C VAL A 52 20.75 5.63 6.25
N ALA A 53 20.26 6.35 5.24
CA ALA A 53 20.63 6.14 3.83
C ALA A 53 22.13 6.40 3.58
N ALA A 54 22.75 7.34 4.29
CA ALA A 54 24.18 7.61 4.17
C ALA A 54 25.06 6.44 4.60
N THR A 55 24.55 5.55 5.47
CA THR A 55 25.30 4.42 6.03
C THR A 55 24.77 3.05 5.57
N ASN A 56 23.59 3.00 4.94
CA ASN A 56 22.97 1.75 4.50
C ASN A 56 22.45 1.87 3.06
N ALA A 57 23.18 1.23 2.13
CA ALA A 57 22.85 1.24 0.69
C ALA A 57 21.49 0.61 0.33
N ARG A 58 20.85 -0.12 1.27
CA ARG A 58 19.52 -0.69 1.10
C ARG A 58 18.39 0.29 1.42
N VAL A 59 18.71 1.51 1.86
CA VAL A 59 17.73 2.56 2.20
C VAL A 59 17.92 3.73 1.25
N SER A 60 16.82 4.23 0.71
CA SER A 60 16.79 5.44 -0.13
C SER A 60 15.71 6.40 0.36
N ALA A 61 15.97 7.69 0.24
CA ALA A 61 15.02 8.76 0.52
C ALA A 61 14.52 9.38 -0.79
N LEU A 62 13.21 9.69 -0.84
CA LEU A 62 12.60 10.52 -1.86
C LEU A 62 11.84 11.65 -1.15
N HIS A 63 12.45 12.85 -1.12
CA HIS A 63 11.84 14.01 -0.52
C HIS A 63 10.87 14.69 -1.48
N ARG A 64 9.66 14.95 -1.01
CA ARG A 64 8.63 15.68 -1.75
C ARG A 64 8.49 17.10 -1.20
N VAL A 65 7.94 18.00 -2.01
CA VAL A 65 7.82 19.41 -1.63
C VAL A 65 6.78 19.69 -0.54
N GLY A 66 5.98 18.69 -0.16
CA GLY A 66 4.95 18.79 0.89
C GLY A 66 3.92 17.66 0.80
N LYS A 67 2.92 17.73 1.68
CA LYS A 67 1.87 16.71 1.81
C LYS A 67 0.92 16.74 0.62
N MET A 68 1.13 15.85 -0.35
CA MET A 68 0.35 15.75 -1.59
C MET A 68 -0.63 14.56 -1.61
N GLY A 69 -0.64 13.75 -0.56
CA GLY A 69 -1.52 12.60 -0.40
C GLY A 69 -0.86 11.25 -0.66
N LEU A 70 -1.41 10.23 -0.01
CA LEU A 70 -0.85 8.87 0.04
C LEU A 70 -0.71 8.24 -1.35
N GLY A 71 -1.75 8.35 -2.19
CA GLY A 71 -1.74 7.77 -3.54
C GLY A 71 -0.63 8.35 -4.41
N THR A 72 -0.42 9.67 -4.35
CA THR A 72 0.65 10.32 -5.11
C THR A 72 2.04 9.91 -4.62
N ALA A 73 2.21 9.67 -3.31
CA ALA A 73 3.47 9.19 -2.76
C ALA A 73 3.82 7.79 -3.28
N TYR A 74 2.84 6.87 -3.30
CA TYR A 74 3.05 5.56 -3.90
C TYR A 74 3.31 5.63 -5.41
N LEU A 75 2.62 6.50 -6.15
CA LEU A 75 2.88 6.67 -7.59
C LEU A 75 4.30 7.16 -7.87
N ASP A 76 4.82 8.07 -7.07
CA ASP A 76 6.22 8.53 -7.19
C ASP A 76 7.19 7.41 -6.82
N GLY A 77 6.91 6.64 -5.77
CA GLY A 77 7.67 5.45 -5.40
C GLY A 77 7.64 4.36 -6.48
N PHE A 78 6.49 4.12 -7.14
CA PHE A 78 6.40 3.15 -8.24
C PHE A 78 7.23 3.60 -9.46
N ARG A 79 7.20 4.88 -9.83
CA ARG A 79 8.05 5.41 -10.90
C ARG A 79 9.53 5.26 -10.56
N TRP A 80 9.90 5.53 -9.30
CA TRP A 80 11.25 5.35 -8.81
C TRP A 80 11.70 3.88 -8.88
N ALA A 81 10.83 2.93 -8.51
CA ALA A 81 11.08 1.50 -8.60
C ALA A 81 11.23 1.03 -10.06
N LEU A 82 10.34 1.48 -10.96
CA LEU A 82 10.35 1.11 -12.37
C LEU A 82 11.57 1.66 -13.13
N ALA A 83 12.18 2.75 -12.67
CA ALA A 83 13.44 3.27 -13.20
C ALA A 83 14.68 2.46 -12.73
N ARG A 84 14.49 1.42 -11.91
CA ARG A 84 15.53 0.57 -11.32
C ARG A 84 15.19 -0.90 -11.49
N ASP A 85 16.07 -1.80 -11.04
CA ASP A 85 15.94 -3.25 -11.21
C ASP A 85 15.30 -3.91 -9.97
N TYR A 86 14.01 -3.62 -9.74
CA TYR A 86 13.19 -4.28 -8.72
C TYR A 86 12.11 -5.13 -9.39
N GLU A 87 12.02 -6.41 -9.02
CA GLU A 87 10.97 -7.32 -9.50
C GLU A 87 9.72 -7.23 -8.64
N TYR A 88 9.88 -6.99 -7.34
CA TYR A 88 8.78 -6.91 -6.38
C TYR A 88 8.72 -5.51 -5.75
N VAL A 89 7.51 -4.92 -5.72
CA VAL A 89 7.31 -3.58 -5.16
C VAL A 89 6.18 -3.63 -4.15
N PHE A 90 6.50 -3.23 -2.92
CA PHE A 90 5.54 -3.22 -1.82
C PHE A 90 5.01 -1.83 -1.54
N GLU A 91 3.74 -1.77 -1.11
CA GLU A 91 3.14 -0.67 -0.37
C GLU A 91 3.12 -1.04 1.12
N MET A 92 3.56 -0.15 2.00
CA MET A 92 3.55 -0.36 3.45
C MET A 92 3.43 0.96 4.19
N ASP A 93 2.62 1.01 5.26
CA ASP A 93 2.48 2.19 6.11
C ASP A 93 3.62 2.27 7.15
N ALA A 94 3.92 3.49 7.65
CA ALA A 94 5.04 3.76 8.54
C ALA A 94 4.73 3.50 10.03
N ASP A 95 3.48 3.29 10.41
CA ASP A 95 2.98 3.29 11.80
C ASP A 95 2.89 1.91 12.46
N PHE A 96 3.59 0.91 11.91
CA PHE A 96 3.56 -0.49 12.35
C PHE A 96 2.19 -1.17 12.29
N SER A 97 1.15 -0.53 11.74
CA SER A 97 -0.13 -1.20 11.49
C SER A 97 -0.01 -2.37 10.49
N HIS A 98 0.98 -2.27 9.62
CA HIS A 98 1.46 -3.34 8.75
C HIS A 98 2.70 -4.00 9.37
N ASN A 99 2.51 -5.18 10.01
CA ASN A 99 3.60 -5.88 10.66
C ASN A 99 4.62 -6.39 9.62
N PRO A 100 5.91 -6.00 9.70
CA PRO A 100 6.97 -6.49 8.81
C PRO A 100 7.14 -8.01 8.78
N ASP A 101 6.71 -8.73 9.81
CA ASP A 101 6.79 -10.19 9.88
C ASP A 101 5.99 -10.90 8.77
N HIS A 102 5.08 -10.21 8.11
CA HIS A 102 4.36 -10.75 6.95
C HIS A 102 5.15 -10.67 5.64
N LEU A 103 6.20 -9.86 5.52
CA LEU A 103 6.95 -9.66 4.28
C LEU A 103 7.48 -10.97 3.65
N PRO A 104 8.05 -11.92 4.41
CA PRO A 104 8.47 -13.19 3.83
C PRO A 104 7.31 -14.01 3.25
N GLU A 105 6.12 -13.94 3.84
CA GLU A 105 4.94 -14.63 3.31
C GLU A 105 4.46 -13.99 2.01
N PHE A 106 4.48 -12.65 1.90
CA PHE A 106 4.21 -11.96 0.64
C PHE A 106 5.18 -12.40 -0.46
N LEU A 107 6.50 -12.44 -0.17
CA LEU A 107 7.53 -12.86 -1.12
C LEU A 107 7.34 -14.31 -1.59
N ARG A 108 6.94 -15.20 -0.70
CA ARG A 108 6.59 -16.57 -1.08
C ARG A 108 5.32 -16.63 -1.93
N ARG A 109 4.28 -15.88 -1.53
CA ARG A 109 2.97 -15.93 -2.21
C ARG A 109 2.98 -15.27 -3.58
N ILE A 110 3.84 -14.26 -3.81
CA ILE A 110 3.96 -13.58 -5.11
C ILE A 110 4.55 -14.49 -6.19
N GLU A 111 5.19 -15.61 -5.84
CA GLU A 111 5.67 -16.60 -6.81
C GLU A 111 4.53 -17.16 -7.66
N ASP A 112 3.35 -17.37 -7.06
CA ASP A 112 2.14 -17.91 -7.71
C ASP A 112 1.11 -16.85 -8.10
N ALA A 113 1.37 -15.57 -7.84
CA ALA A 113 0.47 -14.45 -8.11
C ALA A 113 1.21 -13.30 -8.78
N ASP A 114 0.45 -12.31 -9.26
CA ASP A 114 1.01 -11.10 -9.86
C ASP A 114 0.86 -9.89 -8.93
N LEU A 115 -0.14 -9.96 -8.03
CA LEU A 115 -0.39 -9.00 -6.95
C LEU A 115 -0.83 -9.78 -5.71
N VAL A 116 -0.21 -9.50 -4.56
CA VAL A 116 -0.59 -10.05 -3.26
C VAL A 116 -1.05 -8.93 -2.34
N LEU A 117 -2.19 -9.13 -1.67
CA LEU A 117 -2.75 -8.22 -0.67
C LEU A 117 -2.73 -8.86 0.71
N GLY A 118 -2.37 -8.08 1.71
CA GLY A 118 -2.62 -8.39 3.11
C GLY A 118 -4.08 -8.08 3.44
N SER A 119 -4.85 -9.11 3.80
CA SER A 119 -6.28 -9.02 4.04
C SER A 119 -6.61 -9.17 5.54
N ARG A 120 -7.41 -8.23 6.05
CA ARG A 120 -7.95 -8.23 7.41
C ARG A 120 -9.22 -9.08 7.53
N TYR A 121 -9.79 -9.51 6.40
CA TYR A 121 -11.11 -10.15 6.30
C TYR A 121 -11.04 -11.43 5.47
N ARG A 122 -10.33 -12.45 5.94
CA ARG A 122 -10.18 -13.69 5.17
C ARG A 122 -10.63 -14.91 5.97
N ASN A 123 -11.19 -15.92 5.27
CA ASN A 123 -11.61 -17.19 5.83
C ASN A 123 -12.63 -17.05 6.99
N GLY A 124 -13.54 -16.06 6.89
CA GLY A 124 -14.52 -15.78 7.93
C GLY A 124 -13.95 -15.19 9.23
N LYS A 125 -12.65 -14.82 9.22
CA LYS A 125 -11.97 -14.20 10.36
C LYS A 125 -11.74 -12.73 10.11
N VAL A 126 -11.85 -11.93 11.15
CA VAL A 126 -11.48 -10.53 11.21
C VAL A 126 -10.26 -10.42 12.11
N THR A 127 -9.17 -9.89 11.55
CA THR A 127 -7.86 -9.85 12.23
C THR A 127 -7.39 -8.41 12.46
N VAL A 128 -8.28 -7.60 13.02
CA VAL A 128 -7.96 -6.23 13.48
C VAL A 128 -7.91 -6.17 15.00
N VAL A 129 -6.97 -5.43 15.53
CA VAL A 129 -6.77 -5.23 16.97
C VAL A 129 -7.00 -3.76 17.30
N ASN A 130 -7.68 -3.48 18.41
CA ASN A 130 -7.97 -2.14 18.94
C ASN A 130 -8.87 -1.25 18.05
N TRP A 131 -9.64 -1.81 17.11
CA TRP A 131 -10.60 -1.01 16.35
C TRP A 131 -11.92 -0.82 17.08
N PRO A 132 -12.49 0.40 17.10
CA PRO A 132 -13.87 0.58 17.49
C PRO A 132 -14.82 -0.23 16.58
N MET A 133 -15.89 -0.80 17.15
CA MET A 133 -16.84 -1.63 16.39
C MET A 133 -17.44 -0.88 15.19
N THR A 134 -17.68 0.42 15.33
CA THR A 134 -18.21 1.27 14.24
C THR A 134 -17.26 1.35 13.05
N ARG A 135 -15.94 1.45 13.30
CA ARG A 135 -14.92 1.46 12.25
C ARG A 135 -14.82 0.11 11.56
N LEU A 136 -14.89 -0.98 12.33
CA LEU A 136 -14.89 -2.33 11.82
C LEU A 136 -16.07 -2.57 10.88
N LEU A 137 -17.30 -2.25 11.32
CA LEU A 137 -18.51 -2.41 10.53
C LEU A 137 -18.49 -1.57 9.26
N LEU A 138 -18.03 -0.31 9.35
CA LEU A 138 -17.90 0.57 8.20
C LEU A 138 -16.89 0.02 7.17
N SER A 139 -15.72 -0.44 7.63
CA SER A 139 -14.69 -1.01 6.76
C SER A 139 -15.17 -2.30 6.09
N TYR A 140 -15.84 -3.17 6.83
CA TYR A 140 -16.40 -4.40 6.29
C TYR A 140 -17.50 -4.13 5.25
N ALA A 141 -18.45 -3.21 5.56
CA ALA A 141 -19.48 -2.78 4.62
C ALA A 141 -18.90 -2.14 3.36
N ALA A 142 -17.82 -1.34 3.50
CA ALA A 142 -17.14 -0.72 2.35
C ALA A 142 -16.54 -1.77 1.39
N ASN A 143 -15.98 -2.86 1.93
CA ASN A 143 -15.46 -3.96 1.10
C ASN A 143 -16.57 -4.75 0.40
N ILE A 144 -17.70 -5.01 1.08
CA ILE A 144 -18.89 -5.62 0.44
C ILE A 144 -19.40 -4.73 -0.69
N TYR A 145 -19.53 -3.44 -0.43
CA TYR A 145 -19.98 -2.46 -1.40
C TYR A 145 -19.05 -2.39 -2.63
N ALA A 146 -17.74 -2.26 -2.41
CA ALA A 146 -16.76 -2.23 -3.48
C ALA A 146 -16.84 -3.48 -4.37
N ARG A 147 -16.94 -4.66 -3.77
CA ARG A 147 -17.10 -5.93 -4.45
C ARG A 147 -18.41 -6.02 -5.24
N ALA A 148 -19.53 -5.62 -4.65
CA ALA A 148 -20.84 -5.68 -5.30
C ALA A 148 -20.91 -4.76 -6.52
N VAL A 149 -20.35 -3.55 -6.46
CA VAL A 149 -20.39 -2.59 -7.56
C VAL A 149 -19.36 -2.88 -8.64
N THR A 150 -18.11 -3.18 -8.28
CA THR A 150 -17.03 -3.38 -9.25
C THR A 150 -16.96 -4.80 -9.82
N GLY A 151 -17.47 -5.79 -9.09
CA GLY A 151 -17.27 -7.21 -9.37
C GLY A 151 -15.91 -7.75 -8.94
N LEU A 152 -15.04 -6.93 -8.32
CA LEU A 152 -13.70 -7.31 -7.86
C LEU A 152 -13.81 -8.31 -6.69
N GLN A 153 -13.35 -9.54 -6.89
CA GLN A 153 -13.49 -10.63 -5.93
C GLN A 153 -12.39 -10.62 -4.85
N LEU A 154 -12.30 -9.51 -4.10
CA LEU A 154 -11.38 -9.36 -2.98
C LEU A 154 -12.16 -9.18 -1.67
N PHE A 155 -11.65 -9.79 -0.58
CA PHE A 155 -12.23 -9.61 0.75
C PHE A 155 -11.83 -8.27 1.35
N ASP A 156 -10.61 -7.79 1.06
CA ASP A 156 -10.07 -6.52 1.57
C ASP A 156 -9.48 -5.63 0.48
N SER A 157 -10.35 -5.03 -0.33
CA SER A 157 -9.94 -4.12 -1.42
C SER A 157 -9.37 -2.78 -0.93
N THR A 158 -9.58 -2.44 0.35
CA THR A 158 -9.14 -1.18 0.97
C THR A 158 -7.82 -1.29 1.71
N GLY A 159 -7.25 -2.49 1.82
CA GLY A 159 -5.96 -2.73 2.47
C GLY A 159 -4.80 -2.07 1.71
N GLY A 160 -3.89 -1.44 2.46
CA GLY A 160 -2.72 -0.75 1.93
C GLY A 160 -1.44 -1.59 1.94
N PHE A 161 -1.46 -2.79 2.51
CA PHE A 161 -0.30 -3.68 2.48
C PHE A 161 -0.36 -4.57 1.26
N LYS A 162 0.47 -4.31 0.26
CA LYS A 162 0.46 -5.00 -1.03
C LYS A 162 1.85 -5.27 -1.54
N CYS A 163 1.97 -6.32 -2.36
CA CYS A 163 3.17 -6.63 -3.13
C CYS A 163 2.77 -6.80 -4.59
N PHE A 164 3.35 -6.01 -5.47
CA PHE A 164 3.17 -6.06 -6.92
C PHE A 164 4.39 -6.70 -7.57
N ARG A 165 4.17 -7.57 -8.56
CA ARG A 165 5.22 -7.83 -9.55
C ARG A 165 5.42 -6.59 -10.43
N ARG A 166 6.66 -6.36 -10.85
CA ARG A 166 7.05 -5.26 -11.75
C ARG A 166 6.11 -5.15 -12.96
N LYS A 167 5.85 -6.25 -13.64
CA LYS A 167 5.00 -6.29 -14.83
C LYS A 167 3.58 -5.74 -14.62
N VAL A 168 3.05 -5.81 -13.39
CA VAL A 168 1.73 -5.25 -13.06
C VAL A 168 1.78 -3.73 -13.09
N LEU A 169 2.83 -3.14 -12.49
CA LEU A 169 3.02 -1.69 -12.47
C LEU A 169 3.35 -1.14 -13.86
N GLU A 170 4.12 -1.87 -14.67
CA GLU A 170 4.41 -1.52 -16.06
C GLU A 170 3.15 -1.54 -16.95
N ALA A 171 2.23 -2.46 -16.68
CA ALA A 171 0.99 -2.57 -17.44
C ALA A 171 -0.06 -1.51 -17.09
N ILE A 172 0.00 -0.92 -15.89
CA ILE A 172 -0.93 0.12 -15.44
C ILE A 172 -0.41 1.49 -15.86
N ASP A 173 -1.26 2.28 -16.55
CA ASP A 173 -0.95 3.69 -16.77
C ASP A 173 -1.02 4.45 -15.44
N LEU A 174 0.13 4.60 -14.78
CA LEU A 174 0.27 5.30 -13.51
C LEU A 174 -0.09 6.80 -13.60
N SER A 175 -0.04 7.39 -14.81
CA SER A 175 -0.40 8.79 -15.02
C SER A 175 -1.92 9.02 -14.99
N ALA A 176 -2.69 7.97 -15.30
CA ALA A 176 -4.16 7.98 -15.26
C ALA A 176 -4.74 7.77 -13.86
N VAL A 177 -3.94 7.31 -12.88
CA VAL A 177 -4.36 7.12 -11.49
C VAL A 177 -4.39 8.48 -10.78
N LYS A 178 -5.58 8.90 -10.32
CA LYS A 178 -5.79 10.22 -9.69
C LYS A 178 -6.39 10.13 -8.29
N SER A 179 -6.71 8.93 -7.83
CA SER A 179 -7.32 8.69 -6.52
C SER A 179 -6.29 8.74 -5.39
N ASN A 180 -6.78 8.97 -4.18
CA ASN A 180 -5.99 9.00 -2.95
C ASN A 180 -6.61 8.10 -1.87
N GLY A 181 -5.84 7.78 -0.82
CA GLY A 181 -6.30 7.01 0.33
C GLY A 181 -6.92 5.66 -0.06
N TYR A 182 -8.08 5.33 0.48
CA TYR A 182 -8.75 4.05 0.20
C TYR A 182 -9.17 3.89 -1.26
N ALA A 183 -9.55 4.99 -1.91
CA ALA A 183 -9.89 4.99 -3.33
C ALA A 183 -8.72 4.54 -4.19
N PHE A 184 -7.51 4.97 -3.88
CA PHE A 184 -6.27 4.55 -4.54
C PHE A 184 -6.06 3.05 -4.39
N GLN A 185 -6.25 2.51 -3.20
CA GLN A 185 -6.08 1.08 -2.94
C GLN A 185 -7.04 0.21 -3.75
N ILE A 186 -8.29 0.64 -3.85
CA ILE A 186 -9.30 -0.05 -4.66
C ILE A 186 -8.95 0.08 -6.16
N GLU A 187 -8.58 1.28 -6.63
CA GLU A 187 -8.27 1.55 -8.03
C GLU A 187 -7.09 0.71 -8.53
N MET A 188 -5.98 0.64 -7.79
CA MET A 188 -4.80 -0.13 -8.17
C MET A 188 -5.12 -1.63 -8.30
N SER A 189 -5.82 -2.20 -7.31
CA SER A 189 -6.25 -3.61 -7.35
C SER A 189 -7.22 -3.88 -8.50
N PHE A 190 -8.15 -2.95 -8.76
CA PHE A 190 -9.13 -3.08 -9.83
C PHE A 190 -8.47 -3.03 -11.22
N ARG A 191 -7.53 -2.10 -11.45
CA ARG A 191 -6.78 -2.00 -12.71
C ARG A 191 -5.95 -3.27 -12.95
N ALA A 192 -5.26 -3.79 -11.93
CA ALA A 192 -4.53 -5.05 -12.04
C ALA A 192 -5.46 -6.21 -12.43
N TRP A 193 -6.61 -6.34 -11.75
CA TRP A 193 -7.60 -7.37 -12.05
C TRP A 193 -8.16 -7.28 -13.47
N LYS A 194 -8.49 -6.07 -13.93
CA LYS A 194 -9.03 -5.85 -15.29
C LYS A 194 -8.05 -6.15 -16.40
N LYS A 195 -6.75 -6.03 -16.12
CA LYS A 195 -5.68 -6.43 -17.04
C LYS A 195 -5.38 -7.93 -17.00
N GLY A 196 -6.16 -8.72 -16.25
CA GLY A 196 -6.06 -10.18 -16.20
C GLY A 196 -4.99 -10.71 -15.27
N PHE A 197 -4.40 -9.89 -14.42
CA PHE A 197 -3.40 -10.33 -13.44
C PHE A 197 -4.02 -11.16 -12.32
N ARG A 198 -3.27 -12.18 -11.86
CA ARG A 198 -3.67 -13.04 -10.75
C ARG A 198 -3.45 -12.34 -9.44
N ILE A 199 -4.54 -12.12 -8.69
CA ILE A 199 -4.50 -11.47 -7.38
C ILE A 199 -4.72 -12.51 -6.30
N ALA A 200 -3.87 -12.49 -5.28
CA ALA A 200 -4.00 -13.32 -4.09
C ALA A 200 -4.13 -12.48 -2.82
N GLU A 201 -4.80 -13.02 -1.82
CA GLU A 201 -4.87 -12.43 -0.49
C GLU A 201 -4.20 -13.36 0.51
N ILE A 202 -3.42 -12.80 1.44
CA ILE A 202 -2.90 -13.48 2.62
C ILE A 202 -3.52 -12.87 3.88
N PRO A 203 -3.81 -13.65 4.93
CA PRO A 203 -4.30 -13.09 6.18
C PRO A 203 -3.17 -12.32 6.87
N ILE A 204 -3.47 -11.10 7.31
CA ILE A 204 -2.56 -10.32 8.15
C ILE A 204 -3.25 -9.92 9.45
N VAL A 205 -2.49 -9.72 10.51
CA VAL A 205 -2.98 -9.07 11.72
C VAL A 205 -2.69 -7.57 11.58
N PHE A 206 -3.75 -6.78 11.62
CA PHE A 206 -3.67 -5.33 11.58
C PHE A 206 -3.89 -4.76 12.99
N VAL A 207 -2.86 -4.13 13.54
CA VAL A 207 -2.93 -3.49 14.85
C VAL A 207 -3.11 -2.00 14.63
N ASP A 208 -4.17 -1.42 15.24
CA ASP A 208 -4.32 0.04 15.17
C ASP A 208 -3.16 0.72 15.90
N ARG A 209 -2.70 1.83 15.36
CA ARG A 209 -1.67 2.64 16.03
C ARG A 209 -2.16 3.02 17.43
N THR A 210 -1.26 2.97 18.39
CA THR A 210 -1.51 3.34 19.78
C THR A 210 -1.56 4.85 19.98
N GLU A 211 -0.96 5.61 19.06
CA GLU A 211 -0.88 7.08 19.09
C GLU A 211 -1.30 7.68 17.75
N GLY A 212 -1.95 8.85 17.81
CA GLY A 212 -2.39 9.63 16.65
C GLY A 212 -3.87 9.48 16.30
N GLU A 213 -4.45 10.56 15.76
CA GLU A 213 -5.85 10.58 15.35
C GLU A 213 -6.08 9.81 14.04
N SER A 214 -7.16 9.06 13.97
CA SER A 214 -7.61 8.42 12.73
C SER A 214 -7.91 9.48 11.66
N LYS A 215 -7.14 9.49 10.57
CA LYS A 215 -7.28 10.46 9.45
C LYS A 215 -8.50 10.16 8.55
N MET A 216 -9.47 9.39 9.04
CA MET A 216 -10.68 9.03 8.27
C MET A 216 -11.66 10.20 8.26
N SER A 217 -11.57 11.06 7.24
CA SER A 217 -12.53 12.14 7.03
C SER A 217 -13.72 11.68 6.19
N LYS A 218 -14.90 12.33 6.39
CA LYS A 218 -16.11 12.12 5.56
C LYS A 218 -15.81 12.32 4.06
N ARG A 219 -14.83 13.16 3.72
CA ARG A 219 -14.38 13.41 2.35
C ARG A 219 -13.73 12.16 1.74
N ILE A 220 -12.85 11.46 2.48
CA ILE A 220 -12.18 10.23 2.03
C ILE A 220 -13.19 9.11 1.76
N VAL A 221 -14.18 8.95 2.65
CA VAL A 221 -15.27 7.96 2.46
C VAL A 221 -16.09 8.27 1.20
N ARG A 222 -16.48 9.53 1.01
CA ARG A 222 -17.23 9.96 -0.17
C ARG A 222 -16.46 9.77 -1.46
N GLU A 223 -15.15 10.07 -1.47
CA GLU A 223 -14.27 9.84 -2.60
C GLU A 223 -14.23 8.35 -2.98
N ALA A 224 -14.08 7.46 -2.00
CA ALA A 224 -14.07 6.01 -2.23
C ALA A 224 -15.41 5.51 -2.82
N VAL A 225 -16.54 6.00 -2.33
CA VAL A 225 -17.87 5.66 -2.86
C VAL A 225 -18.00 6.05 -4.33
N TRP A 226 -17.62 7.28 -4.70
CA TRP A 226 -17.68 7.74 -6.09
C TRP A 226 -16.68 7.02 -7.00
N MET A 227 -15.50 6.74 -6.49
CA MET A 227 -14.47 6.02 -7.24
C MET A 227 -14.95 4.63 -7.66
N VAL A 228 -15.63 3.90 -6.80
CA VAL A 228 -16.17 2.55 -7.09
C VAL A 228 -17.11 2.57 -8.30
N TRP A 229 -18.03 3.55 -8.40
CA TRP A 229 -18.89 3.72 -9.58
C TRP A 229 -18.12 4.13 -10.83
N ARG A 230 -17.13 5.02 -10.66
CA ARG A 230 -16.26 5.47 -11.76
C ARG A 230 -15.46 4.31 -12.34
N LEU A 231 -14.92 3.43 -11.50
CA LEU A 231 -14.24 2.21 -11.92
C LEU A 231 -15.17 1.26 -12.68
N ARG A 232 -16.41 1.09 -12.20
CA ARG A 232 -17.42 0.31 -12.91
C ARG A 232 -17.70 0.88 -14.29
N TRP A 233 -17.91 2.19 -14.38
CA TRP A 233 -18.14 2.88 -15.65
C TRP A 233 -16.96 2.74 -16.60
N TRP A 234 -15.74 2.93 -16.15
CA TRP A 234 -14.55 2.77 -16.98
C TRP A 234 -14.39 1.34 -17.49
N SER A 235 -14.70 0.36 -16.67
CA SER A 235 -14.69 -1.05 -17.09
C SER A 235 -15.68 -1.35 -18.22
N ILE A 236 -16.87 -0.70 -18.22
CA ILE A 236 -17.87 -0.87 -19.28
C ILE A 236 -17.45 -0.14 -20.55
N THR A 237 -16.79 1.02 -20.41
CA THR A 237 -16.38 1.86 -21.55
C THR A 237 -14.98 1.55 -22.09
N GLY A 238 -14.28 0.53 -21.55
CA GLY A 238 -12.94 0.13 -22.00
C GLY A 238 -11.82 1.14 -21.65
N ARG A 239 -12.02 1.96 -20.61
CA ARG A 239 -11.07 3.00 -20.19
C ARG A 239 -10.16 2.60 -19.01
N VAL A 240 -10.09 1.32 -18.68
CA VAL A 240 -9.28 0.80 -17.54
C VAL A 240 -7.92 0.31 -18.05
#